data_753a7c4a6617c71e4184f06d18d478bd
#
_entry.id   753a7c4a6617c71e4184f06d18d478bd
#
_cell.length_a   1.000
_cell.length_b   1.000
_cell.length_c   1.000
_cell.angle_alpha   90.00
_cell.angle_beta   90.00
_cell.angle_gamma   90.00
#
_symmetry.space_group_name_H-M   'P 1'
#
loop_
_entity.id
_entity.type
_entity.pdbx_description
1 polymer ?
#
loop_
_entity_poly.entity_id
_entity_poly.type
_entity_poly.pdbx_seq_one_letter_code
_entity_poly.pdbx_strand_id
1 'polypeptide(L)'
;MKVIHFYSENADYGCFSNFSLHPVVIDGVTYPTTEHYFQAQKFIDKKIIKIVINTKKPIDAAKLGRNRDFPLRKGWESMKDEVMLKAIRAKVEQHSEVKEMLLSTENAILVEHTENDHYWGDGGDGSGKNCLGKILMKVRDEWNSK
;
A
#
# COMPACT_ATOMS: atom_id res chain seq x y z
N MET A 1 16.80 1.88 19.28
CA MET A 1 16.03 1.17 18.24
C MET A 1 16.04 1.98 16.97
N LYS A 2 16.34 1.34 15.85
CA LYS A 2 16.42 2.03 14.57
C LYS A 2 15.01 2.33 14.03
N VAL A 3 14.83 3.53 13.48
CA VAL A 3 13.61 3.94 12.80
C VAL A 3 13.96 4.25 11.34
N ILE A 4 13.22 3.68 10.43
CA ILE A 4 13.37 3.91 8.99
C ILE A 4 12.15 4.67 8.50
N HIS A 5 12.39 5.86 7.95
CA HIS A 5 11.35 6.67 7.32
C HIS A 5 11.37 6.43 5.82
N PHE A 6 10.20 6.21 5.23
CA PHE A 6 10.06 6.08 3.78
C PHE A 6 8.86 6.89 3.29
N TYR A 7 8.86 7.28 2.04
CA TYR A 7 7.70 7.93 1.41
C TYR A 7 7.78 7.82 -0.11
N SER A 8 8.73 8.51 -0.76
CA SER A 8 8.80 8.55 -2.21
C SER A 8 9.27 7.21 -2.78
N GLU A 9 8.59 6.74 -3.83
CA GLU A 9 8.97 5.52 -4.55
C GLU A 9 10.33 5.64 -5.25
N ASN A 10 10.84 6.87 -5.40
CA ASN A 10 12.13 7.13 -6.05
C ASN A 10 13.27 7.30 -5.05
N ALA A 11 13.00 7.25 -3.76
CA ALA A 11 14.00 7.43 -2.70
C ALA A 11 14.35 6.08 -2.07
N ASP A 12 15.24 6.12 -1.07
CA ASP A 12 15.61 4.93 -0.31
C ASP A 12 14.36 4.29 0.31
N TYR A 13 14.29 2.97 0.25
CA TYR A 13 13.12 2.19 0.70
C TYR A 13 11.86 2.55 -0.10
N GLY A 14 12.02 3.09 -1.30
CA GLY A 14 10.88 3.47 -2.15
C GLY A 14 9.97 2.30 -2.49
N CYS A 15 10.49 1.08 -2.48
CA CYS A 15 9.68 -0.11 -2.74
C CYS A 15 8.61 -0.36 -1.67
N PHE A 16 8.69 0.29 -0.51
CA PHE A 16 7.65 0.21 0.52
C PHE A 16 6.46 1.12 0.22
N SER A 17 6.63 2.09 -0.67
CA SER A 17 5.53 2.95 -1.12
C SER A 17 4.56 2.16 -2.01
N ASN A 18 3.26 2.41 -1.83
CA ASN A 18 2.25 1.83 -2.71
C ASN A 18 2.34 2.36 -4.14
N PHE A 19 3.10 3.45 -4.35
CA PHE A 19 3.32 4.03 -5.67
C PHE A 19 4.46 3.34 -6.43
N SER A 20 5.21 2.44 -5.78
CA SER A 20 6.32 1.76 -6.45
C SER A 20 5.81 0.87 -7.59
N LEU A 21 6.61 0.79 -8.67
CA LEU A 21 6.23 0.06 -9.88
C LEU A 21 6.48 -1.44 -9.71
N HIS A 22 5.71 -2.04 -8.81
CA HIS A 22 5.75 -3.48 -8.53
C HIS A 22 4.35 -4.05 -8.74
N PRO A 23 4.04 -4.57 -9.95
CA PRO A 23 2.71 -5.12 -10.22
C PRO A 23 2.39 -6.29 -9.29
N VAL A 24 1.12 -6.43 -8.96
CA VAL A 24 0.65 -7.54 -8.13
C VAL A 24 -0.49 -8.26 -8.81
N VAL A 25 -0.50 -9.59 -8.69
CA VAL A 25 -1.62 -10.43 -9.15
C VAL A 25 -2.38 -10.88 -7.91
N ILE A 26 -3.64 -10.49 -7.84
CA ILE A 26 -4.50 -10.84 -6.71
C ILE A 26 -5.83 -11.34 -7.26
N ASP A 27 -6.23 -12.54 -6.84
CA ASP A 27 -7.47 -13.20 -7.30
C ASP A 27 -7.56 -13.25 -8.84
N GLY A 28 -6.43 -13.51 -9.50
CA GLY A 28 -6.35 -13.66 -10.95
C GLY A 28 -6.31 -12.35 -11.74
N VAL A 29 -6.28 -11.21 -11.08
CA VAL A 29 -6.25 -9.88 -11.72
C VAL A 29 -4.90 -9.22 -11.47
N THR A 30 -4.30 -8.66 -12.53
CA THR A 30 -3.04 -7.93 -12.43
C THR A 30 -3.29 -6.45 -12.23
N TYR A 31 -2.68 -5.89 -11.20
CA TYR A 31 -2.74 -4.45 -10.90
C TYR A 31 -1.34 -3.85 -11.08
N PRO A 32 -1.21 -2.69 -11.72
CA PRO A 32 0.11 -2.09 -11.97
C PRO A 32 0.91 -1.75 -10.71
N THR A 33 0.22 -1.41 -9.62
CA THR A 33 0.83 -1.12 -8.32
C THR A 33 -0.13 -1.55 -7.21
N THR A 34 0.35 -1.62 -5.98
CA THR A 34 -0.56 -1.85 -4.83
C THR A 34 -1.53 -0.68 -4.64
N GLU A 35 -1.16 0.53 -5.07
CA GLU A 35 -2.10 1.66 -5.05
C GLU A 35 -3.29 1.40 -5.98
N HIS A 36 -3.07 0.91 -7.19
CA HIS A 36 -4.15 0.55 -8.11
C HIS A 36 -5.09 -0.47 -7.47
N TYR A 37 -4.51 -1.50 -6.86
CA TYR A 37 -5.32 -2.53 -6.18
C TYR A 37 -6.16 -1.92 -5.06
N PHE A 38 -5.52 -1.16 -4.18
CA PHE A 38 -6.19 -0.56 -3.03
C PHE A 38 -7.34 0.34 -3.46
N GLN A 39 -7.11 1.21 -4.44
CA GLN A 39 -8.14 2.13 -4.90
C GLN A 39 -9.28 1.39 -5.62
N ALA A 40 -8.96 0.37 -6.43
CA ALA A 40 -9.98 -0.42 -7.11
C ALA A 40 -10.93 -1.12 -6.12
N GLN A 41 -10.41 -1.55 -4.96
CA GLN A 41 -11.21 -2.24 -3.96
C GLN A 41 -12.26 -1.36 -3.28
N LYS A 42 -12.16 -0.03 -3.44
CA LYS A 42 -13.18 0.90 -2.93
C LYS A 42 -14.52 0.78 -3.65
N PHE A 43 -14.55 0.12 -4.81
CA PHE A 43 -15.71 0.11 -5.70
C PHE A 43 -16.22 -1.31 -5.94
N ILE A 44 -17.53 -1.42 -6.23
CA ILE A 44 -18.17 -2.67 -6.63
C ILE A 44 -18.43 -2.66 -8.14
N ASP A 45 -18.72 -1.48 -8.71
CA ASP A 45 -19.02 -1.34 -10.14
C ASP A 45 -17.80 -1.74 -10.97
N LYS A 46 -17.98 -2.79 -11.76
CA LYS A 46 -16.89 -3.35 -12.58
C LYS A 46 -16.35 -2.36 -13.60
N LYS A 47 -17.16 -1.44 -14.09
CA LYS A 47 -16.71 -0.40 -15.04
C LYS A 47 -15.75 0.56 -14.37
N ILE A 48 -16.05 0.97 -13.14
CA ILE A 48 -15.22 1.88 -12.36
C ILE A 48 -13.90 1.18 -12.00
N ILE A 49 -13.98 -0.07 -11.56
CA ILE A 49 -12.79 -0.87 -11.23
C ILE A 49 -11.84 -0.94 -12.44
N LYS A 50 -12.40 -1.17 -13.62
CA LYS A 50 -11.60 -1.26 -14.84
C LYS A 50 -10.93 0.08 -15.19
N ILE A 51 -11.63 1.19 -14.97
CA ILE A 51 -11.07 2.52 -15.18
C ILE A 51 -9.86 2.72 -14.26
N VAL A 52 -9.99 2.37 -12.98
CA VAL A 52 -8.90 2.49 -12.01
C VAL A 52 -7.69 1.64 -12.43
N ILE A 53 -7.91 0.39 -12.77
CA ILE A 53 -6.84 -0.54 -13.16
C ILE A 53 -6.10 -0.04 -14.41
N ASN A 54 -6.82 0.58 -15.33
CA ASN A 54 -6.25 0.99 -16.62
C ASN A 54 -5.52 2.33 -16.58
N THR A 55 -5.50 3.04 -15.45
CA THR A 55 -4.68 4.25 -15.35
C THR A 55 -3.20 3.88 -15.37
N LYS A 56 -2.37 4.74 -15.95
CA LYS A 56 -0.94 4.47 -16.07
C LYS A 56 -0.20 4.75 -14.76
N LYS A 57 -0.62 5.76 -14.01
CA LYS A 57 0.11 6.23 -12.83
C LYS A 57 -0.68 5.98 -11.55
N PRO A 58 -0.01 5.58 -10.47
CA PRO A 58 -0.69 5.38 -9.19
C PRO A 58 -1.35 6.65 -8.66
N ILE A 59 -0.81 7.84 -8.96
CA ILE A 59 -1.46 9.10 -8.54
C ILE A 59 -2.84 9.25 -9.19
N ASP A 60 -3.00 8.80 -10.43
CA ASP A 60 -4.29 8.86 -11.12
C ASP A 60 -5.28 7.87 -10.51
N ALA A 61 -4.82 6.69 -10.14
CA ALA A 61 -5.63 5.71 -9.40
C ALA A 61 -6.10 6.31 -8.07
N ALA A 62 -5.21 7.00 -7.35
CA ALA A 62 -5.53 7.64 -6.08
C ALA A 62 -6.60 8.74 -6.26
N LYS A 63 -6.49 9.53 -7.32
CA LYS A 63 -7.48 10.59 -7.63
C LYS A 63 -8.86 9.98 -7.90
N LEU A 64 -8.91 8.91 -8.68
CA LEU A 64 -10.17 8.21 -8.97
C LEU A 64 -10.78 7.63 -7.69
N GLY A 65 -9.95 7.08 -6.82
CA GLY A 65 -10.41 6.52 -5.55
C GLY A 65 -11.01 7.57 -4.60
N ARG A 66 -10.61 8.85 -4.75
CA ARG A 66 -11.15 9.96 -3.96
C ARG A 66 -12.41 10.58 -4.58
N ASN A 67 -12.74 10.23 -5.82
CA ASN A 67 -13.89 10.79 -6.51
C ASN A 67 -15.19 10.21 -5.95
N ARG A 68 -15.95 11.05 -5.21
CA ARG A 68 -17.21 10.61 -4.59
C ARG A 68 -18.41 10.63 -5.54
N ASP A 69 -18.21 10.99 -6.81
CA ASP A 69 -19.21 10.73 -7.86
C ASP A 69 -19.26 9.22 -8.15
N PHE A 70 -18.21 8.48 -7.82
CA PHE A 70 -18.20 7.03 -7.87
C PHE A 70 -18.65 6.48 -6.50
N PRO A 71 -19.71 5.65 -6.48
CA PRO A 71 -20.21 5.13 -5.20
C PRO A 71 -19.18 4.29 -4.45
N LEU A 72 -18.86 4.70 -3.23
CA LEU A 72 -17.94 3.98 -2.38
C LEU A 72 -18.57 2.67 -1.90
N ARG A 73 -17.80 1.58 -1.91
CA ARG A 73 -18.24 0.29 -1.39
C ARG A 73 -18.73 0.45 0.06
N LYS A 74 -19.91 -0.10 0.36
CA LYS A 74 -20.45 -0.11 1.70
C LYS A 74 -19.51 -0.89 2.63
N GLY A 75 -19.24 -0.33 3.82
CA GLY A 75 -18.37 -0.96 4.79
C GLY A 75 -16.87 -0.76 4.53
N TRP A 76 -16.52 0.12 3.60
CA TRP A 76 -15.11 0.34 3.23
C TRP A 76 -14.23 0.64 4.44
N GLU A 77 -14.67 1.52 5.35
CA GLU A 77 -13.85 1.91 6.50
C GLU A 77 -13.50 0.74 7.42
N SER A 78 -14.35 -0.28 7.48
CA SER A 78 -14.10 -1.45 8.32
C SER A 78 -13.26 -2.52 7.63
N MET A 79 -13.04 -2.41 6.31
CA MET A 79 -12.32 -3.43 5.54
C MET A 79 -10.99 -2.95 4.95
N LYS A 80 -10.73 -1.64 4.95
CA LYS A 80 -9.57 -1.09 4.24
C LYS A 80 -8.23 -1.61 4.76
N ASP A 81 -8.11 -1.89 6.05
CA ASP A 81 -6.87 -2.42 6.63
C ASP A 81 -6.57 -3.83 6.10
N GLU A 82 -7.58 -4.68 6.02
CA GLU A 82 -7.42 -6.03 5.46
C GLU A 82 -7.10 -5.97 3.97
N VAL A 83 -7.70 -5.04 3.25
CA VAL A 83 -7.40 -4.82 1.83
C VAL A 83 -5.93 -4.44 1.67
N MET A 84 -5.44 -3.50 2.48
CA MET A 84 -4.03 -3.09 2.42
C MET A 84 -3.10 -4.23 2.81
N LEU A 85 -3.43 -4.99 3.84
CA LEU A 85 -2.62 -6.14 4.26
C LEU A 85 -2.49 -7.16 3.11
N LYS A 86 -3.59 -7.46 2.43
CA LYS A 86 -3.57 -8.38 1.29
C LYS A 86 -2.69 -7.86 0.16
N ALA A 87 -2.75 -6.55 -0.10
CA ALA A 87 -1.91 -5.92 -1.11
C ALA A 87 -0.42 -6.06 -0.79
N ILE A 88 -0.03 -5.75 0.44
CA ILE A 88 1.37 -5.79 0.85
C ILE A 88 1.89 -7.22 0.89
N ARG A 89 1.09 -8.19 1.36
CA ARG A 89 1.47 -9.60 1.32
C ARG A 89 1.77 -10.06 -0.11
N ALA A 90 0.90 -9.69 -1.06
CA ALA A 90 1.09 -10.05 -2.46
C ALA A 90 2.36 -9.44 -3.02
N LYS A 91 2.61 -8.16 -2.74
CA LYS A 91 3.80 -7.45 -3.23
C LYS A 91 5.09 -8.10 -2.72
N VAL A 92 5.15 -8.38 -1.43
CA VAL A 92 6.34 -8.98 -0.80
C VAL A 92 6.56 -10.40 -1.32
N GLU A 93 5.49 -11.17 -1.46
CA GLU A 93 5.60 -12.53 -1.97
C GLU A 93 6.02 -12.59 -3.44
N GLN A 94 5.49 -11.67 -4.26
CA GLN A 94 5.69 -11.71 -5.70
C GLN A 94 6.95 -11.01 -6.18
N HIS A 95 7.59 -10.18 -5.34
CA HIS A 95 8.80 -9.44 -5.71
C HIS A 95 9.91 -9.71 -4.71
N SER A 96 10.88 -10.54 -5.10
CA SER A 96 11.99 -10.95 -4.22
C SER A 96 12.81 -9.77 -3.72
N GLU A 97 13.01 -8.73 -4.55
CA GLU A 97 13.76 -7.54 -4.15
C GLU A 97 13.03 -6.74 -3.05
N VAL A 98 11.70 -6.72 -3.09
CA VAL A 98 10.91 -6.08 -2.03
C VAL A 98 11.02 -6.88 -0.73
N LYS A 99 10.89 -8.21 -0.84
CA LYS A 99 11.05 -9.09 0.33
C LYS A 99 12.43 -8.96 0.95
N GLU A 100 13.48 -8.96 0.13
CA GLU A 100 14.85 -8.83 0.63
C GLU A 100 15.05 -7.50 1.33
N MET A 101 14.55 -6.39 0.75
CA MET A 101 14.65 -5.09 1.38
C MET A 101 13.91 -5.07 2.72
N LEU A 102 12.70 -5.65 2.76
CA LEU A 102 11.90 -5.68 3.98
C LEU A 102 12.61 -6.47 5.08
N LEU A 103 13.14 -7.65 4.75
CA LEU A 103 13.84 -8.48 5.73
C LEU A 103 15.17 -7.85 6.18
N SER A 104 15.82 -7.08 5.30
CA SER A 104 17.06 -6.38 5.64
C SER A 104 16.87 -5.30 6.71
N THR A 105 15.65 -4.85 6.94
CA THR A 105 15.36 -3.86 7.98
C THR A 105 15.40 -4.45 9.38
N GLU A 106 15.51 -5.75 9.49
CA GLU A 106 15.61 -6.50 10.76
C GLU A 106 14.44 -6.19 11.70
N ASN A 107 14.69 -5.49 12.80
CA ASN A 107 13.64 -5.11 13.75
C ASN A 107 13.39 -3.60 13.79
N ALA A 108 13.84 -2.87 12.77
CA ALA A 108 13.62 -1.44 12.72
C ALA A 108 12.12 -1.10 12.70
N ILE A 109 11.77 0.05 13.26
CA ILE A 109 10.43 0.59 13.14
C ILE A 109 10.33 1.24 11.76
N LEU A 110 9.31 0.85 10.99
CA LEU A 110 9.08 1.36 9.64
C LEU A 110 7.97 2.41 9.68
N VAL A 111 8.24 3.60 9.16
CA VAL A 111 7.31 4.72 9.23
C VAL A 111 7.14 5.34 7.85
N GLU A 112 5.89 5.41 7.38
CA GLU A 112 5.58 6.22 6.21
C GLU A 112 5.55 7.68 6.65
N HIS A 113 6.58 8.42 6.26
CA HIS A 113 6.78 9.79 6.73
C HIS A 113 6.21 10.80 5.73
N THR A 114 5.05 11.37 6.05
CA THR A 114 4.38 12.34 5.17
C THR A 114 3.36 13.18 5.93
N GLU A 115 3.32 14.49 5.62
CA GLU A 115 2.28 15.39 6.10
C GLU A 115 0.91 15.09 5.48
N ASN A 116 0.91 14.38 4.34
CA ASN A 116 -0.30 14.19 3.54
C ASN A 116 -1.24 13.11 4.05
N ASP A 117 -0.79 12.30 5.01
CA ASP A 117 -1.59 11.17 5.45
C ASP A 117 -1.36 10.86 6.93
N HIS A 118 -2.42 11.04 7.73
CA HIS A 118 -2.39 10.77 9.17
C HIS A 118 -2.87 9.37 9.52
N TYR A 119 -3.37 8.62 8.54
CA TYR A 119 -3.85 7.26 8.76
C TYR A 119 -2.79 6.24 8.35
N TRP A 120 -2.41 6.24 7.06
CA TRP A 120 -1.40 5.30 6.56
C TRP A 120 0.01 5.73 6.95
N GLY A 121 0.26 7.02 7.00
CA GLY A 121 1.52 7.62 7.40
C GLY A 121 1.51 8.23 8.78
N ASP A 122 2.58 8.96 9.10
CA ASP A 122 2.79 9.56 10.42
C ASP A 122 2.27 10.99 10.54
N GLY A 123 1.69 11.56 9.48
CA GLY A 123 1.20 12.93 9.49
C GLY A 123 2.29 13.99 9.43
N GLY A 124 3.54 13.59 9.21
CA GLY A 124 4.69 14.49 9.12
C GLY A 124 5.35 14.81 10.47
N ASP A 125 4.61 14.74 11.57
CA ASP A 125 5.10 15.05 12.91
C ASP A 125 5.11 13.86 13.86
N GLY A 126 4.78 12.69 13.37
CA GLY A 126 4.74 11.47 14.20
C GLY A 126 3.41 11.21 14.89
N SER A 127 2.43 12.11 14.75
CA SER A 127 1.12 11.94 15.41
C SER A 127 0.17 11.01 14.66
N GLY A 128 0.44 10.71 13.38
CA GLY A 128 -0.39 9.83 12.58
C GLY A 128 -0.30 8.37 13.01
N LYS A 129 -1.24 7.57 12.54
CA LYS A 129 -1.35 6.15 12.94
C LYS A 129 -0.29 5.24 12.32
N ASN A 130 0.30 5.66 11.20
CA ASN A 130 1.32 4.86 10.50
C ASN A 130 0.86 3.44 10.19
N CYS A 131 -0.36 3.27 9.72
CA CYS A 131 -0.92 1.95 9.48
C CYS A 131 -0.14 1.18 8.40
N LEU A 132 0.38 1.85 7.37
CA LEU A 132 1.18 1.17 6.35
C LEU A 132 2.48 0.62 6.95
N GLY A 133 3.18 1.42 7.75
CA GLY A 133 4.39 0.95 8.43
C GLY A 133 4.12 -0.24 9.33
N LYS A 134 2.99 -0.22 10.05
CA LYS A 134 2.60 -1.33 10.92
C LYS A 134 2.30 -2.60 10.13
N ILE A 135 1.66 -2.46 8.97
CA ILE A 135 1.39 -3.61 8.09
C ILE A 135 2.69 -4.19 7.54
N LEU A 136 3.62 -3.34 7.10
CA LEU A 136 4.93 -3.80 6.64
C LEU A 136 5.66 -4.57 7.72
N MET A 137 5.66 -4.08 8.95
CA MET A 137 6.29 -4.77 10.07
C MET A 137 5.60 -6.11 10.36
N LYS A 138 4.28 -6.17 10.26
CA LYS A 138 3.51 -7.41 10.42
C LYS A 138 3.89 -8.43 9.36
N VAL A 139 3.96 -8.03 8.09
CA VAL A 139 4.33 -8.93 6.99
C VAL A 139 5.78 -9.41 7.17
N ARG A 140 6.68 -8.53 7.60
CA ARG A 140 8.06 -8.89 7.92
C ARG A 140 8.10 -10.00 9.00
N ASP A 141 7.31 -9.83 10.05
CA ASP A 141 7.25 -10.84 11.13
C ASP A 141 6.71 -12.18 10.61
N GLU A 142 5.74 -12.15 9.71
CA GLU A 142 5.20 -13.37 9.09
C GLU A 142 6.30 -14.13 8.34
N TRP A 143 7.15 -13.44 7.59
CA TRP A 143 8.26 -14.06 6.86
C TRP A 143 9.34 -14.56 7.79
N ASN A 144 9.64 -13.85 8.88
CA ASN A 144 10.64 -14.26 9.85
C ASN A 144 10.21 -15.50 10.65
N SER A 145 8.91 -15.80 10.69
CA SER A 145 8.35 -16.96 11.39
C SER A 145 8.34 -18.23 10.55
N LYS A 146 8.74 -18.16 9.30
CA LYS A 146 8.74 -19.30 8.37
C LYS A 146 10.02 -20.13 8.44
#